data_7066c835e1cc77a0453ba435a92dd9a1
#
_entry.id   7066c835e1cc77a0453ba435a92dd9a1
#
_cell.length_a   1.000
_cell.length_b   1.000
_cell.length_c   1.000
_cell.angle_alpha   90.00
_cell.angle_beta   90.00
_cell.angle_gamma   90.00
#
_symmetry.space_group_name_H-M   'P 1'
#
loop_
_entity.id
_entity.type
_entity.pdbx_description
1 polymer ?
#
loop_
_entity_poly.entity_id
_entity_poly.type
_entity_poly.pdbx_seq_one_letter_code
_entity_poly.pdbx_strand_id
1 'polypeptide(L)'
;MEERLQKLLAQAGYGSRRACEVFIIAGRVHVNGQVATLGQKADLSVDRVTMDGKELPKAESLTFTYIALYKPRNVLSAAEGQDGRETVRDLIPLKGHLYPVGRLDFDSEGLILMTNDGELTNKLTHPRYGHEKEYRVLVARRPDEKQFEAWRRGVVLDDGDKTAPAEVSFLSSSGKGAWIRVVMGEGKKRQIREVGRLLGLPVVKIVRLRIGTLKLGSLKPRQWRHLTENEVLELKGEKGKMVENLGERVRDNRRHPTDHPKRAPANRTRTADRPKLAPNERPRTKDRTERGREDQSRSNTKPRTPRR
;
A
#
# COMPACT_ATOMS: atom_id res chain seq x y z
N MET A 1 0.73 16.69 28.42
CA MET A 1 1.97 15.85 28.39
C MET A 1 2.98 16.49 27.47
N GLU A 2 4.19 16.73 27.96
CA GLU A 2 5.26 17.39 27.18
C GLU A 2 5.74 16.56 26.01
N GLU A 3 5.77 17.15 24.84
CA GLU A 3 6.29 16.57 23.60
C GLU A 3 7.37 17.46 22.96
N ARG A 4 8.27 16.88 22.17
CA ARG A 4 9.29 17.66 21.45
C ARG A 4 8.63 18.60 20.43
N LEU A 5 9.09 19.86 20.37
CA LEU A 5 8.52 20.89 19.48
C LEU A 5 8.48 20.47 18.02
N GLN A 6 9.52 19.84 17.49
CA GLN A 6 9.50 19.34 16.12
C GLN A 6 8.42 18.27 15.87
N LYS A 7 7.98 17.54 16.94
CA LYS A 7 6.86 16.60 16.81
C LYS A 7 5.54 17.35 16.71
N LEU A 8 5.33 18.34 17.59
CA LEU A 8 4.13 19.18 17.61
C LEU A 8 3.94 19.96 16.30
N LEU A 9 5.02 20.57 15.79
CA LEU A 9 5.02 21.27 14.49
C LEU A 9 4.70 20.33 13.33
N ALA A 10 5.28 19.13 13.31
CA ALA A 10 5.01 18.15 12.27
C ALA A 10 3.55 17.64 12.31
N GLN A 11 2.99 17.43 13.49
CA GLN A 11 1.56 17.10 13.69
C GLN A 11 0.65 18.24 13.22
N ALA A 12 1.05 19.49 13.44
CA ALA A 12 0.34 20.66 12.94
C ALA A 12 0.49 20.90 11.43
N GLY A 13 1.23 20.03 10.71
CA GLY A 13 1.33 20.07 9.25
C GLY A 13 2.43 20.97 8.67
N TYR A 14 3.35 21.47 9.49
CA TYR A 14 4.46 22.33 9.02
C TYR A 14 5.57 21.57 8.28
N GLY A 15 5.50 20.24 8.18
CA GLY A 15 6.47 19.46 7.42
C GLY A 15 6.99 18.22 8.18
N SER A 16 8.11 17.68 7.73
CA SER A 16 8.78 16.58 8.44
C SER A 16 9.40 17.08 9.75
N ARG A 17 9.65 16.20 10.71
CA ARG A 17 10.32 16.55 11.98
C ARG A 17 11.65 17.28 11.75
N ARG A 18 12.45 16.82 10.75
CA ARG A 18 13.71 17.46 10.36
C ARG A 18 13.51 18.85 9.77
N ALA A 19 12.49 19.03 8.93
CA ALA A 19 12.13 20.36 8.43
C ALA A 19 11.72 21.29 9.58
N CYS A 20 10.96 20.78 10.55
CA CYS A 20 10.56 21.55 11.74
C CYS A 20 11.76 21.92 12.63
N GLU A 21 12.79 21.09 12.73
CA GLU A 21 14.04 21.41 13.43
C GLU A 21 14.75 22.62 12.78
N VAL A 22 14.73 22.73 11.44
CA VAL A 22 15.28 23.90 10.72
C VAL A 22 14.52 25.17 11.10
N PHE A 23 13.19 25.11 11.25
CA PHE A 23 12.39 26.27 11.69
C PHE A 23 12.71 26.69 13.12
N ILE A 24 12.94 25.71 14.03
CA ILE A 24 13.34 25.99 15.41
C ILE A 24 14.71 26.67 15.44
N ILE A 25 15.69 26.14 14.72
CA ILE A 25 17.04 26.70 14.62
C ILE A 25 17.01 28.12 14.03
N ALA A 26 16.12 28.37 13.06
CA ALA A 26 15.95 29.69 12.46
C ALA A 26 15.22 30.71 13.35
N GLY A 27 14.87 30.36 14.61
CA GLY A 27 14.20 31.26 15.56
C GLY A 27 12.76 31.60 15.20
N ARG A 28 12.12 30.81 14.30
CA ARG A 28 10.74 31.05 13.84
C ARG A 28 9.68 30.50 14.78
N VAL A 29 10.09 29.70 15.78
CA VAL A 29 9.19 29.04 16.74
C VAL A 29 9.35 29.69 18.11
N HIS A 30 8.23 30.00 18.75
CA HIS A 30 8.21 30.56 20.11
C HIS A 30 7.35 29.71 21.03
N VAL A 31 7.78 29.62 22.28
CA VAL A 31 7.01 29.01 23.39
C VAL A 31 6.80 30.07 24.46
N ASN A 32 5.54 30.38 24.78
CA ASN A 32 5.17 31.42 25.75
C ASN A 32 5.85 32.79 25.45
N GLY A 33 6.01 33.13 24.17
CA GLY A 33 6.61 34.38 23.71
C GLY A 33 8.14 34.37 23.62
N GLN A 34 8.82 33.33 24.09
CA GLN A 34 10.29 33.20 24.00
C GLN A 34 10.70 32.34 22.81
N VAL A 35 11.81 32.69 22.16
CA VAL A 35 12.36 31.92 21.05
C VAL A 35 12.72 30.50 21.51
N ALA A 36 12.20 29.51 20.82
CA ALA A 36 12.42 28.12 21.17
C ALA A 36 13.81 27.61 20.76
N THR A 37 14.35 26.66 21.51
CA THR A 37 15.63 26.01 21.24
C THR A 37 15.45 24.59 20.72
N LEU A 38 16.46 24.09 19.98
CA LEU A 38 16.46 22.72 19.47
C LEU A 38 16.41 21.72 20.62
N GLY A 39 15.49 20.74 20.53
CA GLY A 39 15.31 19.72 21.56
C GLY A 39 14.33 20.12 22.67
N GLN A 40 13.88 21.37 22.71
CA GLN A 40 12.87 21.83 23.67
C GLN A 40 11.56 21.05 23.51
N LYS A 41 10.86 20.91 24.62
CA LYS A 41 9.53 20.30 24.70
C LYS A 41 8.51 21.36 25.09
N ALA A 42 7.24 21.10 24.81
CA ALA A 42 6.12 21.89 25.24
C ALA A 42 4.87 21.00 25.39
N ASP A 43 3.93 21.46 26.17
CA ASP A 43 2.59 20.85 26.36
C ASP A 43 1.53 21.82 25.84
N LEU A 44 0.93 21.53 24.67
CA LEU A 44 -0.10 22.40 24.06
C LEU A 44 -1.37 22.57 24.90
N SER A 45 -1.51 21.87 26.04
CA SER A 45 -2.61 22.09 26.98
C SER A 45 -2.36 23.30 27.91
N VAL A 46 -1.09 23.66 28.11
CA VAL A 46 -0.65 24.74 29.05
C VAL A 46 0.27 25.75 28.37
N ASP A 47 1.02 25.36 27.37
CA ASP A 47 1.98 26.21 26.64
C ASP A 47 1.39 26.77 25.35
N ARG A 48 1.64 28.05 25.13
CA ARG A 48 1.33 28.70 23.85
C ARG A 48 2.52 28.57 22.91
N VAL A 49 2.40 27.70 21.91
CA VAL A 49 3.42 27.50 20.87
C VAL A 49 3.01 28.24 19.60
N THR A 50 3.90 29.04 19.04
CA THR A 50 3.65 29.77 17.78
C THR A 50 4.73 29.49 16.75
N MET A 51 4.34 29.46 15.47
CA MET A 51 5.20 29.39 14.30
C MET A 51 4.93 30.61 13.42
N ASP A 52 5.95 31.46 13.19
CA ASP A 52 5.80 32.74 12.48
C ASP A 52 4.64 33.59 13.04
N GLY A 53 4.47 33.65 14.35
CA GLY A 53 3.40 34.36 15.02
C GLY A 53 2.02 33.68 15.01
N LYS A 54 1.85 32.57 14.28
CA LYS A 54 0.60 31.79 14.28
C LYS A 54 0.65 30.70 15.33
N GLU A 55 -0.37 30.63 16.16
CA GLU A 55 -0.51 29.61 17.19
C GLU A 55 -0.74 28.21 16.58
N LEU A 56 -0.10 27.20 17.14
CA LEU A 56 -0.31 25.82 16.75
C LEU A 56 -1.73 25.36 17.13
N PRO A 57 -2.37 24.55 16.28
CA PRO A 57 -3.67 23.97 16.61
C PRO A 57 -3.54 23.03 17.82
N LYS A 58 -4.54 23.07 18.70
CA LYS A 58 -4.62 22.12 19.82
C LYS A 58 -4.78 20.69 19.30
N ALA A 59 -4.31 19.72 20.07
CA ALA A 59 -4.34 18.31 19.69
C ALA A 59 -5.73 17.79 19.26
N GLU A 60 -6.79 18.30 19.89
CA GLU A 60 -8.19 17.95 19.62
C GLU A 60 -8.70 18.43 18.25
N SER A 61 -8.07 19.43 17.66
CA SER A 61 -8.42 19.97 16.35
C SER A 61 -7.65 19.36 15.19
N LEU A 62 -6.75 18.41 15.45
CA LEU A 62 -5.95 17.74 14.41
C LEU A 62 -6.80 16.75 13.62
N THR A 63 -6.84 16.93 12.33
CA THR A 63 -7.47 15.96 11.40
C THR A 63 -6.43 14.99 10.85
N PHE A 64 -6.68 13.71 11.07
CA PHE A 64 -5.81 12.66 10.53
C PHE A 64 -6.37 12.08 9.23
N THR A 65 -5.48 11.83 8.30
CA THR A 65 -5.78 11.20 7.00
C THR A 65 -5.09 9.86 6.92
N TYR A 66 -5.82 8.84 6.47
CA TYR A 66 -5.32 7.47 6.33
C TYR A 66 -5.64 6.95 4.93
N ILE A 67 -4.62 6.55 4.19
CA ILE A 67 -4.73 6.14 2.80
C ILE A 67 -4.00 4.83 2.58
N ALA A 68 -4.71 3.83 2.05
CA ALA A 68 -4.12 2.63 1.48
C ALA A 68 -3.75 2.91 0.02
N LEU A 69 -2.48 2.74 -0.33
CA LEU A 69 -1.97 2.91 -1.68
C LEU A 69 -1.34 1.60 -2.15
N TYR A 70 -1.59 1.21 -3.40
CA TYR A 70 -0.76 0.22 -4.08
C TYR A 70 0.46 0.91 -4.67
N LYS A 71 1.60 0.84 -3.98
CA LYS A 71 2.87 1.31 -4.51
C LYS A 71 3.29 0.45 -5.71
N PRO A 72 3.49 1.00 -6.90
CA PRO A 72 4.08 0.26 -8.02
C PRO A 72 5.59 0.09 -7.83
N ARG A 73 6.23 -0.70 -8.70
CA ARG A 73 7.69 -0.74 -8.82
C ARG A 73 8.22 0.61 -9.31
N ASN A 74 9.49 0.87 -9.04
CA ASN A 74 10.22 2.05 -9.49
C ASN A 74 9.68 3.38 -8.95
N VAL A 75 9.05 3.36 -7.78
CA VAL A 75 8.59 4.51 -7.01
C VAL A 75 9.21 4.46 -5.62
N LEU A 76 9.68 5.59 -5.11
CA LEU A 76 10.31 5.70 -3.79
C LEU A 76 9.25 5.70 -2.67
N SER A 77 9.51 4.98 -1.57
CA SER A 77 8.73 5.07 -0.33
C SER A 77 9.20 6.28 0.50
N ALA A 78 8.95 7.47 0.00
CA ALA A 78 9.34 8.74 0.63
C ALA A 78 8.20 9.77 0.51
N ALA A 79 8.20 10.78 1.39
CA ALA A 79 7.29 11.93 1.30
C ALA A 79 7.80 12.99 0.32
N GLU A 80 9.12 13.05 0.13
CA GLU A 80 9.78 14.00 -0.78
C GLU A 80 10.75 13.25 -1.68
N GLY A 81 10.79 13.60 -2.95
CA GLY A 81 11.67 13.02 -3.94
C GLY A 81 13.11 13.48 -3.78
N GLN A 82 14.04 12.58 -4.04
CA GLN A 82 15.45 12.90 -4.24
C GLN A 82 15.81 12.59 -5.69
N ASP A 83 16.63 13.42 -6.31
CA ASP A 83 17.13 13.22 -7.68
C ASP A 83 16.01 13.12 -8.75
N GLY A 84 14.88 13.80 -8.57
CA GLY A 84 13.77 13.82 -9.53
C GLY A 84 12.99 12.51 -9.64
N ARG A 85 13.25 11.52 -8.77
CA ARG A 85 12.52 10.24 -8.78
C ARG A 85 11.14 10.37 -8.15
N GLU A 86 10.16 9.76 -8.80
CA GLU A 86 8.77 9.70 -8.31
C GLU A 86 8.68 9.02 -6.94
N THR A 87 7.85 9.56 -6.06
CA THR A 87 7.61 9.07 -4.71
C THR A 87 6.18 8.57 -4.54
N VAL A 88 5.92 7.83 -3.46
CA VAL A 88 4.55 7.46 -3.08
C VAL A 88 3.68 8.66 -2.76
N ARG A 89 4.27 9.79 -2.37
CA ARG A 89 3.55 11.03 -2.11
C ARG A 89 3.00 11.66 -3.39
N ASP A 90 3.75 11.59 -4.49
CA ASP A 90 3.36 12.15 -5.79
C ASP A 90 2.16 11.42 -6.42
N LEU A 91 1.93 10.16 -6.00
CA LEU A 91 0.77 9.37 -6.46
C LEU A 91 -0.56 9.78 -5.82
N ILE A 92 -0.53 10.66 -4.81
CA ILE A 92 -1.72 11.05 -4.03
C ILE A 92 -1.98 12.54 -4.22
N PRO A 93 -2.96 12.95 -5.04
CA PRO A 93 -3.24 14.36 -5.36
C PRO A 93 -4.02 15.07 -4.25
N LEU A 94 -3.77 14.75 -2.99
CA LEU A 94 -4.37 15.39 -1.84
C LEU A 94 -3.42 16.42 -1.23
N LYS A 95 -3.96 17.54 -0.76
CA LYS A 95 -3.20 18.55 -0.01
C LYS A 95 -2.83 18.02 1.39
N GLY A 96 -1.80 18.60 1.98
CA GLY A 96 -1.35 18.29 3.34
C GLY A 96 -0.13 17.40 3.38
N HIS A 97 0.47 17.30 4.55
CA HIS A 97 1.70 16.55 4.79
C HIS A 97 1.36 15.08 5.08
N LEU A 98 1.51 14.22 4.07
CA LEU A 98 1.33 12.77 4.18
C LEU A 98 2.67 12.08 3.98
N TYR A 99 2.95 11.08 4.79
CA TYR A 99 4.17 10.28 4.70
C TYR A 99 3.87 8.78 4.80
N PRO A 100 4.75 7.93 4.24
CA PRO A 100 4.54 6.50 4.26
C PRO A 100 4.79 5.90 5.65
N VAL A 101 3.94 4.96 6.05
CA VAL A 101 4.11 4.11 7.24
C VAL A 101 5.01 2.94 6.89
N GLY A 102 6.27 3.05 7.26
CA GLY A 102 7.29 2.11 6.84
C GLY A 102 7.65 2.26 5.35
N ARG A 103 8.39 1.29 4.84
CA ARG A 103 8.91 1.33 3.48
C ARG A 103 8.70 0.03 2.74
N LEU A 104 8.62 0.13 1.43
CA LEU A 104 8.89 -0.92 0.45
C LEU A 104 10.10 -0.47 -0.38
N ASP A 105 10.94 -1.41 -0.78
CA ASP A 105 12.07 -1.11 -1.66
C ASP A 105 11.57 -0.53 -3.00
N PHE A 106 12.47 0.15 -3.71
CA PHE A 106 12.20 0.75 -5.01
C PHE A 106 11.64 -0.27 -6.03
N ASP A 107 12.20 -1.48 -6.02
CA ASP A 107 11.85 -2.60 -6.89
C ASP A 107 10.77 -3.54 -6.31
N SER A 108 10.19 -3.21 -5.14
CA SER A 108 9.08 -3.94 -4.51
C SER A 108 7.76 -3.17 -4.68
N GLU A 109 6.64 -3.88 -4.65
CA GLU A 109 5.32 -3.31 -4.87
C GLU A 109 4.29 -3.78 -3.83
N GLY A 110 3.09 -3.22 -3.88
CA GLY A 110 1.97 -3.60 -3.03
C GLY A 110 1.57 -2.54 -2.01
N LEU A 111 0.92 -2.98 -0.95
CA LEU A 111 0.29 -2.11 0.04
C LEU A 111 1.30 -1.24 0.77
N ILE A 112 1.06 0.05 0.76
CA ILE A 112 1.69 1.02 1.66
C ILE A 112 0.61 1.91 2.27
N LEU A 113 0.69 2.15 3.58
CA LEU A 113 -0.19 3.10 4.27
C LEU A 113 0.47 4.48 4.25
N MET A 114 -0.29 5.51 3.92
CA MET A 114 0.12 6.91 3.98
C MET A 114 -0.75 7.64 5.01
N THR A 115 -0.14 8.45 5.86
CA THR A 115 -0.87 9.19 6.90
C THR A 115 -0.07 10.40 7.38
N ASN A 116 -0.72 11.28 8.13
CA ASN A 116 -0.13 12.33 8.98
C ASN A 116 -0.19 11.97 10.49
N ASP A 117 -0.67 10.77 10.86
CA ASP A 117 -0.72 10.26 12.23
C ASP A 117 0.62 9.61 12.62
N GLY A 118 1.43 10.37 13.37
CA GLY A 118 2.74 9.90 13.81
C GLY A 118 2.69 8.82 14.90
N GLU A 119 1.61 8.75 15.65
CA GLU A 119 1.46 7.75 16.72
C GLU A 119 1.13 6.40 16.13
N LEU A 120 0.17 6.36 15.21
CA LEU A 120 -0.14 5.14 14.46
C LEU A 120 1.07 4.67 13.65
N THR A 121 1.82 5.60 13.03
CA THR A 121 3.05 5.27 12.31
C THR A 121 4.07 4.58 13.19
N ASN A 122 4.33 5.14 14.38
CA ASN A 122 5.24 4.52 15.36
C ASN A 122 4.74 3.13 15.79
N LYS A 123 3.45 2.99 16.09
CA LYS A 123 2.84 1.73 16.48
C LYS A 123 3.02 0.64 15.42
N LEU A 124 2.77 0.94 14.14
CA LEU A 124 2.84 -0.02 13.04
C LEU A 124 4.26 -0.35 12.58
N THR A 125 5.25 0.54 12.84
CA THR A 125 6.61 0.38 12.34
C THR A 125 7.62 -0.06 13.37
N HIS A 126 7.40 0.25 14.64
CA HIS A 126 8.37 -0.06 15.69
C HIS A 126 8.37 -1.58 16.01
N PRO A 127 9.53 -2.22 16.02
CA PRO A 127 9.65 -3.69 16.20
C PRO A 127 8.98 -4.23 17.46
N ARG A 128 8.95 -3.44 18.55
CA ARG A 128 8.36 -3.87 19.85
C ARG A 128 6.89 -4.26 19.76
N TYR A 129 6.16 -3.75 18.76
CA TYR A 129 4.73 -4.04 18.61
C TYR A 129 4.45 -5.26 17.73
N GLY A 130 5.45 -5.79 17.03
CA GLY A 130 5.36 -7.05 16.30
C GLY A 130 4.31 -7.10 15.19
N HIS A 131 3.90 -5.95 14.63
CA HIS A 131 2.89 -5.94 13.57
C HIS A 131 3.35 -6.71 12.34
N GLU A 132 2.63 -7.77 12.04
CA GLU A 132 2.92 -8.64 10.91
C GLU A 132 2.71 -7.93 9.56
N LYS A 133 3.54 -8.30 8.61
CA LYS A 133 3.40 -7.94 7.20
C LYS A 133 3.38 -9.22 6.38
N GLU A 134 2.42 -9.30 5.46
CA GLU A 134 2.28 -10.46 4.58
C GLU A 134 2.69 -10.08 3.15
N TYR A 135 3.48 -10.96 2.56
CA TYR A 135 4.01 -10.77 1.22
C TYR A 135 3.70 -11.98 0.34
N ARG A 136 3.43 -11.70 -0.92
CA ARG A 136 3.47 -12.68 -2.00
C ARG A 136 4.79 -12.47 -2.76
N VAL A 137 5.61 -13.50 -2.80
CA VAL A 137 6.98 -13.44 -3.30
C VAL A 137 7.15 -14.43 -4.43
N LEU A 138 7.62 -13.97 -5.59
CA LEU A 138 8.02 -14.84 -6.69
C LEU A 138 9.51 -15.11 -6.58
N VAL A 139 9.87 -16.39 -6.43
CA VAL A 139 11.24 -16.88 -6.45
C VAL A 139 11.54 -17.57 -7.78
N ALA A 140 12.79 -17.48 -8.27
CA ALA A 140 13.19 -17.97 -9.58
C ALA A 140 13.24 -19.50 -9.67
N ARG A 141 13.27 -20.20 -8.54
CA ARG A 141 13.30 -21.67 -8.45
C ARG A 141 12.22 -22.14 -7.50
N ARG A 142 11.73 -23.38 -7.71
CA ARG A 142 10.79 -24.00 -6.77
C ARG A 142 11.54 -24.36 -5.48
N PRO A 143 11.12 -23.87 -4.30
CA PRO A 143 11.73 -24.24 -3.03
C PRO A 143 11.47 -25.71 -2.68
N ASP A 144 12.43 -26.34 -2.04
CA ASP A 144 12.26 -27.60 -1.34
C ASP A 144 11.89 -27.39 0.14
N GLU A 145 11.56 -28.47 0.87
CA GLU A 145 11.14 -28.35 2.26
C GLU A 145 12.29 -27.91 3.19
N LYS A 146 13.54 -28.28 2.92
CA LYS A 146 14.70 -27.83 3.71
C LYS A 146 14.89 -26.32 3.63
N GLN A 147 14.69 -25.74 2.42
CA GLN A 147 14.74 -24.29 2.20
C GLN A 147 13.59 -23.58 2.92
N PHE A 148 12.35 -24.14 2.89
CA PHE A 148 11.22 -23.60 3.64
C PHE A 148 11.49 -23.64 5.16
N GLU A 149 11.96 -24.75 5.70
CA GLU A 149 12.28 -24.86 7.12
C GLU A 149 13.37 -23.87 7.54
N ALA A 150 14.44 -23.73 6.75
CA ALA A 150 15.50 -22.78 7.02
C ALA A 150 14.93 -21.33 7.06
N TRP A 151 14.09 -20.97 6.09
CA TRP A 151 13.45 -19.66 6.07
C TRP A 151 12.55 -19.42 7.29
N ARG A 152 11.74 -20.43 7.68
CA ARG A 152 10.84 -20.37 8.85
C ARG A 152 11.61 -20.20 10.17
N ARG A 153 12.73 -20.86 10.33
CA ARG A 153 13.59 -20.79 11.56
C ARG A 153 14.40 -19.50 11.65
N GLY A 154 14.53 -18.78 10.55
CA GLY A 154 15.38 -17.62 10.42
C GLY A 154 16.80 -17.96 9.98
N VAL A 155 17.37 -17.05 9.20
CA VAL A 155 18.68 -17.16 8.54
C VAL A 155 19.62 -16.08 9.07
N VAL A 156 20.90 -16.39 9.22
CA VAL A 156 21.93 -15.40 9.52
C VAL A 156 22.22 -14.63 8.23
N LEU A 157 22.07 -13.31 8.27
CA LEU A 157 22.32 -12.40 7.17
C LEU A 157 23.81 -12.06 7.04
N ASP A 158 24.23 -11.42 5.96
CA ASP A 158 25.62 -11.06 5.71
C ASP A 158 26.22 -10.11 6.78
N ASP A 159 25.37 -9.33 7.47
CA ASP A 159 25.75 -8.46 8.58
C ASP A 159 25.91 -9.19 9.93
N GLY A 160 25.71 -10.51 9.94
CA GLY A 160 25.80 -11.37 11.13
C GLY A 160 24.49 -11.44 11.94
N ASP A 161 23.51 -10.64 11.62
CA ASP A 161 22.22 -10.63 12.30
C ASP A 161 21.34 -11.81 11.87
N LYS A 162 20.83 -12.57 12.82
CA LYS A 162 19.81 -13.58 12.53
C LYS A 162 18.45 -12.95 12.35
N THR A 163 17.72 -13.40 11.31
CA THR A 163 16.31 -12.99 11.12
C THR A 163 15.40 -13.67 12.15
N ALA A 164 14.34 -12.98 12.53
CA ALA A 164 13.28 -13.61 13.32
C ALA A 164 12.57 -14.72 12.52
N PRO A 165 11.93 -15.68 13.20
CA PRO A 165 11.09 -16.68 12.55
C PRO A 165 10.00 -16.03 11.70
N ALA A 166 9.65 -16.68 10.59
CA ALA A 166 8.63 -16.24 9.66
C ALA A 166 7.71 -17.41 9.25
N GLU A 167 6.46 -17.12 8.91
CA GLU A 167 5.61 -18.11 8.25
C GLU A 167 5.91 -18.09 6.76
N VAL A 168 6.27 -19.23 6.20
CA VAL A 168 6.55 -19.37 4.77
C VAL A 168 5.83 -20.60 4.23
N SER A 169 5.08 -20.41 3.12
CA SER A 169 4.33 -21.49 2.48
C SER A 169 4.30 -21.33 0.97
N PHE A 170 4.17 -22.46 0.28
CA PHE A 170 3.99 -22.51 -1.17
C PHE A 170 2.58 -22.03 -1.53
N LEU A 171 2.47 -21.22 -2.60
CA LEU A 171 1.19 -20.78 -3.16
C LEU A 171 0.91 -21.43 -4.52
N SER A 172 1.82 -21.30 -5.47
CA SER A 172 1.63 -21.85 -6.81
C SER A 172 2.94 -21.88 -7.59
N SER A 173 3.04 -22.77 -8.57
CA SER A 173 4.15 -22.78 -9.53
C SER A 173 4.06 -21.61 -10.51
N SER A 174 5.21 -21.13 -11.00
CA SER A 174 5.31 -20.08 -12.01
C SER A 174 6.52 -20.34 -12.91
N GLY A 175 6.32 -21.07 -14.01
CA GLY A 175 7.41 -21.57 -14.84
C GLY A 175 8.37 -22.45 -14.02
N LYS A 176 9.67 -22.14 -14.09
CA LYS A 176 10.71 -22.81 -13.27
C LYS A 176 10.72 -22.36 -11.80
N GLY A 177 10.00 -21.27 -11.46
CA GLY A 177 9.92 -20.67 -10.14
C GLY A 177 8.62 -21.00 -9.40
N ALA A 178 8.40 -20.29 -8.30
CA ALA A 178 7.21 -20.43 -7.47
C ALA A 178 6.80 -19.11 -6.83
N TRP A 179 5.50 -18.94 -6.65
CA TRP A 179 4.95 -17.97 -5.73
C TRP A 179 4.89 -18.58 -4.33
N ILE A 180 5.41 -17.85 -3.37
CA ILE A 180 5.37 -18.22 -1.97
C ILE A 180 4.72 -17.10 -1.15
N ARG A 181 4.09 -17.45 -0.03
CA ARG A 181 3.59 -16.54 0.99
C ARG A 181 4.66 -16.41 2.07
N VAL A 182 4.95 -15.18 2.48
CA VAL A 182 5.84 -14.88 3.59
C VAL A 182 5.12 -13.94 4.55
N VAL A 183 4.98 -14.34 5.84
CA VAL A 183 4.47 -13.48 6.91
C VAL A 183 5.56 -13.30 7.95
N MET A 184 5.82 -12.04 8.32
CA MET A 184 6.90 -11.68 9.22
C MET A 184 6.54 -10.47 10.08
N GLY A 185 6.98 -10.46 11.35
CA GLY A 185 6.77 -9.36 12.29
C GLY A 185 7.83 -8.26 12.23
N GLU A 186 8.95 -8.52 11.55
CA GLU A 186 10.07 -7.58 11.40
C GLU A 186 10.20 -7.05 9.95
N GLY A 187 11.23 -6.30 9.67
CA GLY A 187 11.46 -5.75 8.31
C GLY A 187 12.84 -5.13 8.20
N LYS A 188 13.91 -5.96 8.27
CA LYS A 188 15.28 -5.53 8.02
C LYS A 188 15.44 -5.10 6.56
N LYS A 189 16.47 -4.31 6.29
CA LYS A 189 16.74 -3.82 4.94
C LYS A 189 16.86 -4.98 3.94
N ARG A 190 15.98 -5.01 2.92
CA ARG A 190 15.94 -6.02 1.85
C ARG A 190 15.91 -7.49 2.33
N GLN A 191 15.43 -7.75 3.54
CA GLN A 191 15.49 -9.04 4.21
C GLN A 191 14.99 -10.21 3.36
N ILE A 192 13.80 -10.09 2.75
CA ILE A 192 13.22 -11.15 1.90
C ILE A 192 14.16 -11.50 0.73
N ARG A 193 14.81 -10.51 0.13
CA ARG A 193 15.74 -10.73 -1.00
C ARG A 193 17.03 -11.36 -0.57
N GLU A 194 17.54 -10.94 0.58
CA GLU A 194 18.78 -11.46 1.13
C GLU A 194 18.64 -12.91 1.60
N VAL A 195 17.57 -13.20 2.37
CA VAL A 195 17.24 -14.58 2.76
C VAL A 195 17.03 -15.47 1.53
N GLY A 196 16.26 -14.98 0.52
CA GLY A 196 16.08 -15.72 -0.72
C GLY A 196 17.43 -16.02 -1.43
N ARG A 197 18.35 -15.05 -1.48
CA ARG A 197 19.69 -15.25 -2.05
C ARG A 197 20.49 -16.31 -1.29
N LEU A 198 20.54 -16.20 0.03
CA LEU A 198 21.28 -17.13 0.92
C LEU A 198 20.75 -18.56 0.82
N LEU A 199 19.45 -18.73 0.62
CA LEU A 199 18.82 -20.04 0.44
C LEU A 199 18.85 -20.55 -1.02
N GLY A 200 19.51 -19.84 -1.96
CA GLY A 200 19.54 -20.24 -3.37
C GLY A 200 18.21 -20.06 -4.11
N LEU A 201 17.33 -19.21 -3.59
CA LEU A 201 16.00 -18.86 -4.10
C LEU A 201 15.95 -17.37 -4.53
N PRO A 202 16.61 -16.97 -5.63
CA PRO A 202 16.63 -15.58 -6.07
C PRO A 202 15.21 -15.00 -6.19
N VAL A 203 14.97 -13.87 -5.54
CA VAL A 203 13.66 -13.21 -5.51
C VAL A 203 13.48 -12.33 -6.74
N VAL A 204 12.47 -12.64 -7.55
CA VAL A 204 12.11 -11.93 -8.79
C VAL A 204 11.14 -10.79 -8.50
N LYS A 205 10.11 -11.04 -7.67
CA LYS A 205 9.04 -10.08 -7.41
C LYS A 205 8.57 -10.17 -5.96
N ILE A 206 8.30 -9.00 -5.36
CA ILE A 206 7.72 -8.90 -4.02
C ILE A 206 6.47 -8.02 -4.10
N VAL A 207 5.36 -8.53 -3.58
CA VAL A 207 4.10 -7.78 -3.43
C VAL A 207 3.66 -7.86 -1.98
N ARG A 208 3.60 -6.73 -1.28
CA ARG A 208 3.05 -6.69 0.08
C ARG A 208 1.53 -6.68 0.03
N LEU A 209 0.89 -7.65 0.65
CA LEU A 209 -0.55 -7.85 0.64
C LEU A 209 -1.25 -7.33 1.91
N ARG A 210 -0.54 -7.31 3.06
CA ARG A 210 -1.12 -6.95 4.37
C ARG A 210 -0.10 -6.23 5.26
N ILE A 211 -0.60 -5.31 6.07
CA ILE A 211 0.11 -4.66 7.19
C ILE A 211 -0.84 -4.71 8.38
N GLY A 212 -0.50 -5.45 9.46
CA GLY A 212 -1.42 -5.68 10.57
C GLY A 212 -2.74 -6.25 10.08
N THR A 213 -3.85 -5.57 10.33
CA THR A 213 -5.19 -5.94 9.87
C THR A 213 -5.51 -5.42 8.47
N LEU A 214 -4.81 -4.37 8.01
CA LEU A 214 -5.07 -3.73 6.71
C LEU A 214 -4.63 -4.59 5.55
N LYS A 215 -5.54 -4.89 4.63
CA LYS A 215 -5.30 -5.68 3.42
C LYS A 215 -5.26 -4.80 2.17
N LEU A 216 -4.46 -5.20 1.19
CA LEU A 216 -4.40 -4.56 -0.13
C LEU A 216 -5.75 -4.59 -0.87
N GLY A 217 -6.49 -5.68 -0.71
CA GLY A 217 -7.79 -5.85 -1.34
C GLY A 217 -7.70 -5.85 -2.88
N SER A 218 -8.64 -5.15 -3.51
CA SER A 218 -8.76 -5.05 -4.98
C SER A 218 -7.96 -3.90 -5.60
N LEU A 219 -7.17 -3.14 -4.81
CA LEU A 219 -6.35 -2.05 -5.33
C LEU A 219 -5.39 -2.55 -6.41
N LYS A 220 -5.33 -1.82 -7.52
CA LYS A 220 -4.37 -2.03 -8.62
C LYS A 220 -3.15 -1.11 -8.45
N PRO A 221 -2.02 -1.40 -9.12
CA PRO A 221 -0.85 -0.51 -9.07
C PRO A 221 -1.22 0.96 -9.32
N ARG A 222 -0.68 1.86 -8.49
CA ARG A 222 -0.94 3.33 -8.46
C ARG A 222 -2.32 3.72 -7.91
N GLN A 223 -3.23 2.80 -7.65
CA GLN A 223 -4.52 3.12 -7.04
C GLN A 223 -4.39 3.31 -5.53
N TRP A 224 -5.18 4.22 -5.01
CA TRP A 224 -5.28 4.50 -3.59
C TRP A 224 -6.74 4.70 -3.17
N ARG A 225 -7.02 4.56 -1.89
CA ARG A 225 -8.30 4.87 -1.27
C ARG A 225 -8.11 5.32 0.17
N HIS A 226 -9.06 6.06 0.70
CA HIS A 226 -9.14 6.28 2.14
C HIS A 226 -9.41 4.95 2.87
N LEU A 227 -8.93 4.85 4.11
CA LEU A 227 -9.33 3.79 5.02
C LEU A 227 -10.74 4.07 5.52
N THR A 228 -11.48 3.01 5.81
CA THR A 228 -12.72 3.10 6.56
C THR A 228 -12.43 3.35 8.05
N GLU A 229 -13.40 3.88 8.79
CA GLU A 229 -13.27 4.08 10.24
C GLU A 229 -12.92 2.78 10.97
N ASN A 230 -13.55 1.67 10.59
CA ASN A 230 -13.27 0.35 11.17
C ASN A 230 -11.82 -0.09 10.92
N GLU A 231 -11.29 0.09 9.70
CA GLU A 231 -9.88 -0.23 9.40
C GLU A 231 -8.92 0.61 10.26
N VAL A 232 -9.24 1.88 10.49
CA VAL A 232 -8.43 2.76 11.35
C VAL A 232 -8.47 2.29 12.80
N LEU A 233 -9.66 1.98 13.35
CA LEU A 233 -9.82 1.47 14.71
C LEU A 233 -9.08 0.14 14.90
N GLU A 234 -9.22 -0.79 13.96
CA GLU A 234 -8.49 -2.06 14.00
C GLU A 234 -6.97 -1.87 14.00
N LEU A 235 -6.44 -0.96 13.16
CA LEU A 235 -5.01 -0.65 13.14
C LEU A 235 -4.54 0.00 14.43
N LYS A 236 -5.40 0.78 15.09
CA LYS A 236 -5.15 1.36 16.42
C LYS A 236 -5.26 0.33 17.55
N GLY A 237 -5.77 -0.88 17.25
CA GLY A 237 -6.03 -1.93 18.25
C GLY A 237 -7.23 -1.59 19.14
N GLU A 238 -8.08 -0.71 18.68
CA GLU A 238 -9.36 -0.39 19.30
C GLU A 238 -10.41 -1.33 18.71
N LYS A 239 -11.22 -1.96 19.55
CA LYS A 239 -12.37 -2.76 19.06
C LYS A 239 -13.33 -1.79 18.41
N GLY A 240 -13.54 -1.93 17.10
CA GLY A 240 -14.55 -1.17 16.40
C GLY A 240 -15.90 -1.38 17.12
N LYS A 241 -16.63 -0.32 17.36
CA LYS A 241 -18.04 -0.43 17.74
C LYS A 241 -18.70 -1.18 16.60
N MET A 242 -19.02 -2.46 16.82
CA MET A 242 -19.89 -3.19 15.90
C MET A 242 -21.12 -2.32 15.68
N VAL A 243 -21.37 -1.97 14.42
CA VAL A 243 -22.63 -1.34 14.02
C VAL A 243 -23.69 -2.44 14.15
N GLU A 244 -24.26 -2.58 15.35
CA GLU A 244 -25.42 -3.42 15.66
C GLU A 244 -26.73 -2.89 15.04
N ASN A 245 -26.66 -2.02 14.03
CA ASN A 245 -27.84 -1.33 13.49
C ASN A 245 -28.18 -1.67 12.04
N LEU A 246 -27.96 -2.90 11.58
CA LEU A 246 -28.51 -3.36 10.29
C LEU A 246 -29.43 -4.60 10.39
N GLY A 247 -29.73 -5.04 11.62
CA GLY A 247 -30.60 -6.21 11.87
C GLY A 247 -32.07 -5.90 12.19
N GLU A 248 -32.43 -4.68 12.55
CA GLU A 248 -33.79 -4.34 13.05
C GLU A 248 -34.75 -3.69 12.05
N ARG A 249 -34.32 -3.36 10.84
CA ARG A 249 -35.24 -2.75 9.83
C ARG A 249 -35.82 -3.72 8.81
N VAL A 250 -35.64 -5.04 8.96
CA VAL A 250 -36.20 -6.05 8.03
C VAL A 250 -37.24 -6.96 8.71
N ARG A 251 -37.62 -6.73 9.97
CA ARG A 251 -38.59 -7.63 10.68
C ARG A 251 -40.01 -7.10 10.85
N ASP A 252 -40.37 -5.95 10.26
CA ASP A 252 -41.75 -5.44 10.49
C ASP A 252 -42.56 -5.18 9.21
N ASN A 253 -42.44 -6.05 8.22
CA ASN A 253 -43.35 -6.00 7.06
C ASN A 253 -43.82 -7.37 6.60
N ARG A 254 -44.24 -8.23 7.57
CA ARG A 254 -45.05 -9.44 7.31
C ARG A 254 -46.30 -9.40 8.18
N ARG A 255 -47.22 -8.50 7.83
CA ARG A 255 -48.63 -8.70 8.15
C ARG A 255 -49.36 -8.96 6.85
N HIS A 256 -49.79 -10.19 6.68
CA HIS A 256 -50.77 -10.57 5.68
C HIS A 256 -52.09 -9.87 5.95
N PRO A 257 -52.81 -9.48 4.94
CA PRO A 257 -54.27 -9.63 4.91
C PRO A 257 -54.64 -10.72 3.92
N THR A 258 -55.24 -11.75 4.45
CA THR A 258 -56.10 -12.68 3.74
C THR A 258 -57.32 -11.93 3.26
N ASP A 259 -57.56 -11.87 1.97
CA ASP A 259 -58.93 -11.82 1.39
C ASP A 259 -58.89 -12.32 -0.04
N HIS A 260 -59.60 -13.42 -0.24
CA HIS A 260 -59.97 -13.94 -1.54
C HIS A 260 -61.26 -13.29 -2.00
N PRO A 261 -61.42 -12.99 -3.30
CA PRO A 261 -62.68 -13.34 -3.96
C PRO A 261 -62.50 -14.21 -5.23
N LYS A 262 -63.33 -15.19 -5.22
CA LYS A 262 -63.95 -16.08 -6.19
C LYS A 262 -63.74 -15.87 -7.71
N ARG A 263 -63.58 -17.08 -8.29
CA ARG A 263 -63.61 -17.44 -9.74
C ARG A 263 -64.79 -16.89 -10.52
N ALA A 264 -64.57 -16.66 -11.82
CA ALA A 264 -65.45 -17.07 -12.94
C ALA A 264 -64.65 -17.01 -14.28
N PRO A 265 -65.11 -17.64 -15.37
CA PRO A 265 -64.33 -18.59 -16.15
C PRO A 265 -64.01 -18.12 -17.59
N ALA A 266 -63.12 -18.89 -18.17
CA ALA A 266 -62.71 -19.08 -19.56
C ALA A 266 -63.40 -18.30 -20.70
N ASN A 267 -62.60 -17.75 -21.62
CA ASN A 267 -62.92 -17.89 -23.02
C ASN A 267 -61.63 -18.04 -23.87
N ARG A 268 -61.66 -19.06 -24.71
CA ARG A 268 -60.68 -19.45 -25.72
C ARG A 268 -60.89 -18.57 -26.96
N THR A 269 -59.82 -18.10 -27.55
CA THR A 269 -59.74 -18.06 -29.03
C THR A 269 -58.26 -18.14 -29.47
N ARG A 270 -58.09 -19.03 -30.42
CA ARG A 270 -56.91 -19.33 -31.23
C ARG A 270 -56.61 -18.20 -32.22
N THR A 271 -55.35 -18.07 -32.60
CA THR A 271 -54.74 -18.08 -33.96
C THR A 271 -53.33 -17.58 -33.82
N ALA A 272 -52.32 -18.35 -34.04
CA ALA A 272 -51.59 -18.62 -35.27
C ALA A 272 -51.04 -17.34 -35.94
N ASP A 273 -49.71 -17.14 -35.83
CA ASP A 273 -48.86 -17.15 -37.01
C ASP A 273 -47.37 -16.95 -36.60
N ARG A 274 -46.61 -17.81 -37.22
CA ARG A 274 -45.14 -17.82 -37.24
C ARG A 274 -44.73 -17.36 -38.62
N PRO A 275 -43.72 -16.59 -38.84
CA PRO A 275 -42.83 -16.92 -39.98
C PRO A 275 -41.38 -17.18 -39.52
N LYS A 276 -40.87 -18.20 -40.15
CA LYS A 276 -39.46 -18.58 -40.29
C LYS A 276 -38.80 -17.59 -41.22
N LEU A 277 -37.45 -17.51 -41.12
CA LEU A 277 -36.46 -17.48 -42.19
C LEU A 277 -35.20 -16.82 -41.65
N ALA A 278 -34.13 -17.41 -41.61
CA ALA A 278 -33.12 -18.06 -42.46
C ALA A 278 -31.85 -17.19 -42.59
N PRO A 279 -30.70 -17.78 -42.80
CA PRO A 279 -29.39 -17.23 -42.44
C PRO A 279 -28.69 -16.62 -43.64
N ASN A 280 -27.77 -15.70 -43.42
CA ASN A 280 -26.77 -15.32 -44.43
C ASN A 280 -25.58 -14.72 -43.72
N GLU A 281 -24.50 -15.22 -43.89
CA GLU A 281 -23.41 -15.30 -44.88
C GLU A 281 -22.18 -14.51 -44.38
N ARG A 282 -21.10 -15.26 -44.25
CA ARG A 282 -19.74 -14.74 -44.15
C ARG A 282 -19.27 -14.28 -45.52
N PRO A 283 -18.39 -13.35 -45.64
CA PRO A 283 -17.44 -13.34 -46.74
C PRO A 283 -16.03 -13.76 -46.30
N ARG A 284 -15.51 -14.66 -47.09
CA ARG A 284 -14.13 -15.14 -47.13
C ARG A 284 -13.22 -14.16 -47.90
N THR A 285 -11.99 -14.11 -47.44
CA THR A 285 -10.72 -14.06 -48.15
C THR A 285 -10.49 -13.07 -49.29
N LYS A 286 -9.34 -12.43 -49.26
CA LYS A 286 -8.33 -12.59 -50.33
C LYS A 286 -6.92 -12.26 -49.83
N ASP A 287 -6.11 -13.24 -50.00
CA ASP A 287 -4.65 -13.29 -50.18
C ASP A 287 -4.16 -12.22 -51.17
N ARG A 288 -3.02 -11.62 -50.92
CA ARG A 288 -2.06 -11.27 -51.96
C ARG A 288 -0.66 -11.11 -51.44
N THR A 289 0.15 -12.07 -51.72
CA THR A 289 1.60 -12.10 -51.88
C THR A 289 2.12 -10.95 -52.78
N GLU A 290 3.31 -10.44 -52.45
CA GLU A 290 4.53 -10.40 -53.26
C GLU A 290 5.49 -9.31 -52.81
N ARG A 291 6.69 -9.73 -52.40
CA ARG A 291 8.03 -9.51 -52.99
C ARG A 291 8.59 -8.06 -52.88
N GLY A 292 9.79 -8.02 -52.38
CA GLY A 292 10.76 -6.95 -52.53
C GLY A 292 12.02 -7.21 -51.71
N ARG A 293 12.99 -7.98 -52.24
CA ARG A 293 14.40 -8.01 -51.81
C ARG A 293 15.10 -6.75 -52.30
N GLU A 294 16.11 -6.29 -51.53
CA GLU A 294 17.38 -5.69 -51.94
C GLU A 294 18.02 -5.21 -50.62
N ASP A 295 19.07 -5.77 -50.09
CA ASP A 295 20.51 -5.93 -50.43
C ASP A 295 21.25 -4.57 -50.50
N GLN A 296 22.29 -4.46 -49.71
CA GLN A 296 23.60 -3.80 -49.74
C GLN A 296 24.00 -3.25 -48.39
N SER A 297 24.87 -3.91 -47.61
CA SER A 297 26.33 -3.99 -47.66
C SER A 297 27.10 -2.69 -47.28
N ARG A 298 28.11 -2.93 -46.40
CA ARG A 298 29.32 -2.14 -46.09
C ARG A 298 29.12 -0.95 -45.13
N SER A 299 29.99 -0.66 -44.17
CA SER A 299 31.40 -1.00 -43.87
C SER A 299 31.70 -0.49 -42.43
N ASN A 300 32.32 -1.27 -41.62
CA ASN A 300 33.63 -1.14 -41.01
C ASN A 300 34.17 0.29 -40.78
N THR A 301 34.36 0.68 -39.48
CA THR A 301 35.63 1.24 -38.99
C THR A 301 35.59 1.45 -37.47
N LYS A 302 36.53 0.82 -36.77
CA LYS A 302 37.04 1.27 -35.44
C LYS A 302 38.03 2.42 -35.64
N PRO A 303 38.24 3.30 -34.66
CA PRO A 303 39.57 3.42 -34.06
C PRO A 303 39.51 3.52 -32.51
N ARG A 304 40.33 2.76 -31.82
CA ARG A 304 41.58 2.95 -31.06
C ARG A 304 41.63 4.19 -30.13
N THR A 305 41.78 3.82 -28.84
CA THR A 305 42.29 4.63 -27.73
C THR A 305 43.62 5.36 -28.02
N PRO A 306 43.97 6.42 -27.23
CA PRO A 306 45.17 6.25 -26.44
C PRO A 306 45.06 6.64 -24.94
N ARG A 307 46.00 6.03 -24.20
CA ARG A 307 46.40 6.26 -22.82
C ARG A 307 46.96 7.67 -22.60
N ARG A 308 46.63 8.28 -21.49
CA ARG A 308 47.56 8.77 -20.46
C ARG A 308 46.85 8.85 -19.12
#